data_73ed86ec75cf1acf7e9d83462b365760
#
_entry.id   73ed86ec75cf1acf7e9d83462b365760
#
_cell.length_a   1.000
_cell.length_b   1.000
_cell.length_c   1.000
_cell.angle_alpha   90.00
_cell.angle_beta   90.00
_cell.angle_gamma   90.00
#
_symmetry.space_group_name_H-M   'P 1'
#
loop_
_entity.id
_entity.type
_entity.pdbx_description
1 polymer ?
#
loop_
_entity_poly.entity_id
_entity_poly.type
_entity_poly.pdbx_seq_one_letter_code
_entity_poly.pdbx_strand_id
1 'polypeptide(L)'
;VAEFLDTLTLADAIGSFGALVVVSAYFATQMRMMNSDDLAFPVLNLAGSVLIVYSLLENFNLASMLIESFWVLISLMGIVQFLRLRRAK
;
A
#
# COMPACT_ATOMS: atom_id res chain seq x y z
N VAL A 1 -24.70 12.89 -4.49
CA VAL A 1 -24.22 11.60 -3.97
C VAL A 1 -24.50 10.48 -4.95
N ALA A 2 -25.74 10.43 -5.52
CA ALA A 2 -26.08 9.39 -6.50
C ALA A 2 -25.19 9.47 -7.74
N GLU A 3 -24.88 10.69 -8.19
CA GLU A 3 -24.01 10.89 -9.35
C GLU A 3 -22.60 10.38 -9.06
N PHE A 4 -22.09 10.64 -7.86
CA PHE A 4 -20.78 10.15 -7.45
C PHE A 4 -20.74 8.63 -7.45
N LEU A 5 -21.77 7.98 -6.88
CA LEU A 5 -21.84 6.54 -6.82
C LEU A 5 -21.90 5.91 -8.21
N ASP A 6 -22.58 6.59 -9.15
CA ASP A 6 -22.68 6.09 -10.51
C ASP A 6 -21.36 6.16 -11.27
N THR A 7 -20.42 7.02 -10.83
CA THR A 7 -19.11 7.15 -11.47
C THR A 7 -18.08 6.16 -10.93
N LEU A 8 -18.40 5.47 -9.84
CA LEU A 8 -17.44 4.53 -9.24
C LEU A 8 -17.25 3.31 -10.14
N THR A 9 -16.00 2.89 -10.25
CA THR A 9 -15.63 1.75 -11.08
C THR A 9 -15.05 0.64 -10.22
N LEU A 10 -14.85 -0.53 -10.82
CA LEU A 10 -14.15 -1.63 -10.15
C LEU A 10 -12.75 -1.19 -9.74
N ALA A 11 -12.07 -0.40 -10.59
CA ALA A 11 -10.74 0.12 -10.26
C ALA A 11 -10.78 0.98 -9.00
N ASP A 12 -11.83 1.81 -8.84
CA ASP A 12 -11.99 2.63 -7.64
C ASP A 12 -12.16 1.74 -6.40
N ALA A 13 -12.93 0.67 -6.51
CA ALA A 13 -13.14 -0.25 -5.40
C ALA A 13 -11.83 -0.96 -5.01
N ILE A 14 -11.06 -1.40 -6.00
CA ILE A 14 -9.79 -2.08 -5.76
C ILE A 14 -8.79 -1.12 -5.12
N GLY A 15 -8.69 0.10 -5.65
CA GLY A 15 -7.79 1.11 -5.09
C GLY A 15 -8.17 1.50 -3.66
N SER A 16 -9.46 1.63 -3.39
CA SER A 16 -9.95 1.95 -2.05
C SER A 16 -9.62 0.84 -1.06
N PHE A 17 -9.78 -0.40 -1.49
CA PHE A 17 -9.39 -1.54 -0.65
C PHE A 17 -7.89 -1.51 -0.36
N GLY A 18 -7.08 -1.23 -1.38
CA GLY A 18 -5.64 -1.09 -1.19
C GLY A 18 -5.29 0.01 -0.20
N ALA A 19 -5.97 1.16 -0.30
CA ALA A 19 -5.75 2.27 0.63
C ALA A 19 -6.09 1.86 2.06
N LEU A 20 -7.19 1.13 2.24
CA LEU A 20 -7.57 0.65 3.56
C LEU A 20 -6.54 -0.33 4.13
N VAL A 21 -5.97 -1.18 3.28
CA VAL A 21 -4.91 -2.11 3.71
C VAL A 21 -3.70 -1.33 4.21
N VAL A 22 -3.24 -0.33 3.44
CA VAL A 22 -2.08 0.47 3.80
C VAL A 22 -2.34 1.25 5.09
N VAL A 23 -3.49 1.90 5.20
CA VAL A 23 -3.85 2.66 6.40
C VAL A 23 -3.96 1.76 7.62
N SER A 24 -4.55 0.57 7.43
CA SER A 24 -4.69 -0.39 8.54
C SER A 24 -3.33 -0.86 9.04
N ALA A 25 -2.40 -1.13 8.12
CA ALA A 25 -1.05 -1.54 8.50
C ALA A 25 -0.34 -0.43 9.28
N TYR A 26 -0.48 0.81 8.80
CA TYR A 26 0.10 1.96 9.48
C TYR A 26 -0.53 2.15 10.88
N PHE A 27 -1.85 2.04 10.95
CA PHE A 27 -2.57 2.18 12.22
C PHE A 27 -2.12 1.11 13.22
N ALA A 28 -2.01 -0.15 12.76
CA ALA A 28 -1.57 -1.23 13.63
C ALA A 28 -0.16 -0.97 14.16
N THR A 29 0.72 -0.42 13.31
CA THR A 29 2.08 -0.08 13.71
C THR A 29 2.08 1.05 14.75
N GLN A 30 1.25 2.09 14.55
CA GLN A 30 1.15 3.20 15.49
C GLN A 30 0.60 2.76 16.84
N MET A 31 -0.33 1.83 16.83
CA MET A 31 -0.94 1.31 18.07
C MET A 31 -0.09 0.20 18.70
N ARG A 32 1.10 -0.05 18.16
CA ARG A 32 2.04 -1.06 18.65
C ARG A 32 1.49 -2.49 18.60
N MET A 33 0.53 -2.72 17.72
CA MET A 33 0.02 -4.07 17.45
C MET A 33 0.93 -4.80 16.47
N MET A 34 1.77 -4.05 15.76
CA MET A 34 2.70 -4.58 14.77
C MET A 34 3.93 -3.67 14.75
N ASN A 35 5.11 -4.25 14.61
CA ASN A 35 6.36 -3.48 14.49
C ASN A 35 6.66 -3.19 13.02
N SER A 36 7.19 -2.00 12.75
CA SER A 36 7.60 -1.64 11.40
C SER A 36 8.74 -2.53 10.90
N ASP A 37 9.46 -3.18 11.82
CA ASP A 37 10.53 -4.11 11.46
C ASP A 37 10.03 -5.50 11.11
N ASP A 38 8.74 -5.78 11.35
CA ASP A 38 8.15 -7.06 10.99
C ASP A 38 7.94 -7.15 9.48
N LEU A 39 8.08 -8.34 8.94
CA LEU A 39 7.86 -8.56 7.51
C LEU A 39 6.43 -8.21 7.09
N ALA A 40 5.46 -8.38 7.99
CA ALA A 40 4.07 -8.08 7.68
C ALA A 40 3.87 -6.61 7.26
N PHE A 41 4.61 -5.69 7.87
CA PHE A 41 4.43 -4.27 7.56
C PHE A 41 4.74 -3.95 6.09
N PRO A 42 5.96 -4.22 5.57
CA PRO A 42 6.24 -3.93 4.16
C PRO A 42 5.44 -4.79 3.19
N VAL A 43 5.09 -6.02 3.56
CA VAL A 43 4.29 -6.87 2.69
C VAL A 43 2.88 -6.30 2.52
N LEU A 44 2.24 -5.89 3.63
CA LEU A 44 0.91 -5.28 3.56
C LEU A 44 0.94 -3.96 2.80
N ASN A 45 1.98 -3.15 3.02
CA ASN A 45 2.12 -1.90 2.29
C ASN A 45 2.32 -2.13 0.80
N LEU A 46 3.14 -3.12 0.44
CA LEU A 46 3.35 -3.45 -0.97
C LEU A 46 2.05 -3.93 -1.61
N ALA A 47 1.34 -4.85 -0.95
CA ALA A 47 0.09 -5.37 -1.48
C ALA A 47 -0.93 -4.26 -1.69
N GLY A 48 -1.10 -3.39 -0.69
CA GLY A 48 -2.03 -2.27 -0.80
C GLY A 48 -1.62 -1.29 -1.88
N SER A 49 -0.32 -0.98 -1.97
CA SER A 49 0.20 -0.05 -2.97
C SER A 49 0.01 -0.58 -4.39
N VAL A 50 0.20 -1.89 -4.60
CA VAL A 50 -0.02 -2.49 -5.91
C VAL A 50 -1.48 -2.31 -6.34
N LEU A 51 -2.42 -2.51 -5.40
CA LEU A 51 -3.84 -2.31 -5.69
C LEU A 51 -4.15 -0.86 -6.03
N ILE A 52 -3.51 0.09 -5.33
CA ILE A 52 -3.70 1.51 -5.60
C ILE A 52 -3.12 1.86 -6.97
N VAL A 53 -1.94 1.34 -7.31
CA VAL A 53 -1.32 1.57 -8.62
C VAL A 53 -2.22 1.05 -9.73
N TYR A 54 -2.83 -0.13 -9.54
CA TYR A 54 -3.79 -0.65 -10.51
C TYR A 54 -4.93 0.35 -10.75
N SER A 55 -5.47 0.90 -9.65
CA SER A 55 -6.53 1.89 -9.74
C SER A 55 -6.07 3.13 -10.51
N LEU A 56 -4.82 3.55 -10.32
CA LEU A 56 -4.26 4.72 -11.00
C LEU A 56 -4.06 4.50 -12.49
N LEU A 57 -3.95 3.25 -12.95
CA LEU A 57 -3.87 2.97 -14.38
C LEU A 57 -5.18 3.31 -15.07
N GLU A 58 -6.30 3.23 -14.34
CA GLU A 58 -7.61 3.59 -14.86
C GLU A 58 -7.92 5.08 -14.64
N ASN A 59 -7.54 5.61 -13.49
CA ASN A 59 -7.80 7.00 -13.11
C ASN A 59 -6.48 7.65 -12.72
N PHE A 60 -5.68 8.01 -13.71
CA PHE A 60 -4.31 8.48 -13.49
C PHE A 60 -4.30 9.82 -12.77
N ASN A 61 -3.41 9.92 -11.77
CA ASN A 61 -3.11 11.17 -11.06
C ASN A 61 -1.61 11.17 -10.82
N LEU A 62 -0.90 12.15 -11.37
CA LEU A 62 0.56 12.17 -11.31
C LEU A 62 1.08 12.20 -9.88
N ALA A 63 0.50 13.06 -9.03
CA ALA A 63 0.95 13.17 -7.65
C ALA A 63 0.80 11.85 -6.91
N SER A 64 -0.34 11.19 -7.09
CA SER A 64 -0.60 9.89 -6.46
C SER A 64 0.34 8.82 -7.00
N MET A 65 0.60 8.83 -8.30
CA MET A 65 1.50 7.85 -8.89
C MET A 65 2.92 8.01 -8.36
N LEU A 66 3.38 9.25 -8.17
CA LEU A 66 4.71 9.50 -7.59
C LEU A 66 4.80 8.97 -6.17
N ILE A 67 3.79 9.27 -5.35
CA ILE A 67 3.75 8.80 -3.96
C ILE A 67 3.75 7.27 -3.92
N GLU A 68 2.92 6.64 -4.75
CA GLU A 68 2.82 5.18 -4.74
C GLU A 68 4.09 4.52 -5.28
N SER A 69 4.74 5.14 -6.26
CA SER A 69 6.01 4.63 -6.78
C SER A 69 7.07 4.59 -5.70
N PHE A 70 7.21 5.68 -4.93
CA PHE A 70 8.14 5.70 -3.81
C PHE A 70 7.73 4.70 -2.73
N TRP A 71 6.43 4.57 -2.47
CA TRP A 71 5.93 3.65 -1.45
C TRP A 71 6.24 2.20 -1.81
N VAL A 72 6.06 1.83 -3.08
CA VAL A 72 6.40 0.49 -3.57
C VAL A 72 7.89 0.25 -3.39
N LEU A 73 8.73 1.21 -3.78
CA LEU A 73 10.17 1.06 -3.63
C LEU A 73 10.57 0.89 -2.17
N ILE A 74 10.01 1.70 -1.28
CA ILE A 74 10.32 1.62 0.15
C ILE A 74 9.88 0.27 0.71
N SER A 75 8.71 -0.21 0.29
CA SER A 75 8.20 -1.51 0.75
C SER A 75 9.10 -2.65 0.29
N LEU A 76 9.56 -2.60 -0.97
CA LEU A 76 10.48 -3.61 -1.47
C LEU A 76 11.81 -3.58 -0.73
N MET A 77 12.32 -2.38 -0.45
CA MET A 77 13.54 -2.24 0.33
C MET A 77 13.38 -2.82 1.74
N GLY A 78 12.21 -2.59 2.35
CA GLY A 78 11.91 -3.14 3.67
C GLY A 78 11.90 -4.65 3.68
N ILE A 79 11.32 -5.26 2.64
CA ILE A 79 11.30 -6.72 2.51
C ILE A 79 12.72 -7.26 2.33
N VAL A 80 13.49 -6.64 1.43
CA VAL A 80 14.86 -7.07 1.18
C VAL A 80 15.69 -6.94 2.45
N GLN A 81 15.56 -5.82 3.16
CA GLN A 81 16.30 -5.60 4.39
C GLN A 81 15.95 -6.65 5.46
N PHE A 82 14.67 -6.94 5.60
CA PHE A 82 14.24 -7.97 6.54
C PHE A 82 14.90 -9.32 6.24
N LEU A 83 14.88 -9.72 4.96
CA LEU A 83 15.44 -11.00 4.55
C LEU A 83 16.96 -11.04 4.74
N ARG A 84 17.64 -9.92 4.46
CA ARG A 84 19.08 -9.82 4.63
C ARG A 84 19.47 -9.92 6.10
N LEU A 85 18.76 -9.22 6.98
CA LEU A 85 19.04 -9.27 8.41
C LEU A 85 18.78 -10.67 8.97
N ARG A 86 17.75 -11.33 8.48
CA ARG A 86 17.45 -12.69 8.91
C ARG A 86 18.55 -13.66 8.49
N ARG A 87 19.11 -13.44 7.29
CA ARG A 87 20.22 -14.28 6.80
C ARG A 87 21.49 -14.07 7.61
N ALA A 88 21.72 -12.86 8.08
CA ALA A 88 22.92 -12.54 8.85
C ALA A 88 22.92 -13.18 10.24
N LYS A 89 21.75 -13.57 10.71
CA LYS A 89 21.62 -14.29 11.98
C LYS A 89 21.68 -15.79 11.73
#